data_ca44b1d9138f83fafa6dd5bdca02fce0
#
_entry.id   ca44b1d9138f83fafa6dd5bdca02fce0
#
_cell.length_a   1.000
_cell.length_b   1.000
_cell.length_c   1.000
_cell.angle_alpha   90.00
_cell.angle_beta   90.00
_cell.angle_gamma   90.00
#
_symmetry.space_group_name_H-M   'P 1'
#
loop_
_entity.id
_entity.type
_entity.pdbx_description
1 polymer ?
#
loop_
_entity_poly.entity_id
_entity_poly.type
_entity_poly.pdbx_seq_one_letter_code
_entity_poly.pdbx_strand_id
1 'polypeptide(L)'
;MAVEKTTFALFFGNRGFFPASLQASARQEMTEALEKLGHKTLALDASATRHGAVETPDEGAKYAEFLRQNRGKFGGVILCLPNFGDETGAIGALKDADVPILIQAYPDELDKMAPEVRRDAFCGKFSVMDVFTQYGLTFTALPPHTVHPTDERFAAQVDHFDRVCRVYNGLQDMVVGAVG
;
A
#
# COMPACT_ATOMS: atom_id res chain seq x y z
N MET A 1 -27.02 11.39 1.25
CA MET A 1 -26.51 10.15 0.62
C MET A 1 -25.23 9.78 1.34
N ALA A 2 -25.06 8.52 1.72
CA ALA A 2 -23.78 8.05 2.28
C ALA A 2 -22.71 8.16 1.18
N VAL A 3 -21.55 8.71 1.53
CA VAL A 3 -20.42 8.82 0.59
C VAL A 3 -19.84 7.43 0.41
N GLU A 4 -19.68 6.98 -0.83
CA GLU A 4 -19.08 5.68 -1.12
C GLU A 4 -17.61 5.69 -0.71
N LYS A 5 -17.19 4.66 0.02
CA LYS A 5 -15.82 4.47 0.47
C LYS A 5 -14.94 3.97 -0.68
N THR A 6 -13.70 4.48 -0.74
CA THR A 6 -12.73 4.05 -1.75
C THR A 6 -12.42 2.55 -1.63
N THR A 7 -12.41 1.83 -2.75
CA THR A 7 -11.81 0.50 -2.84
C THR A 7 -10.30 0.65 -2.96
N PHE A 8 -9.51 -0.07 -2.16
CA PHE A 8 -8.05 -0.01 -2.19
C PHE A 8 -7.43 -1.26 -2.83
N ALA A 9 -6.43 -1.05 -3.69
CA ALA A 9 -5.53 -2.12 -4.09
C ALA A 9 -4.42 -2.26 -3.04
N LEU A 10 -4.17 -3.49 -2.56
CA LEU A 10 -3.18 -3.78 -1.54
C LEU A 10 -1.90 -4.31 -2.18
N PHE A 11 -0.81 -3.59 -1.96
CA PHE A 11 0.54 -4.03 -2.29
C PHE A 11 1.24 -4.48 -1.00
N PHE A 12 1.88 -5.64 -1.03
CA PHE A 12 2.68 -6.15 0.08
C PHE A 12 4.14 -6.25 -0.34
N GLY A 13 4.99 -5.39 0.23
CA GLY A 13 6.44 -5.44 0.00
C GLY A 13 7.09 -6.51 0.86
N ASN A 14 8.03 -7.26 0.28
CA ASN A 14 8.82 -8.24 1.00
C ASN A 14 10.29 -8.16 0.61
N ARG A 15 11.17 -8.55 1.54
CA ARG A 15 12.59 -8.80 1.27
C ARG A 15 12.92 -10.20 1.74
N GLY A 16 13.42 -11.04 0.85
CA GLY A 16 13.41 -12.49 0.96
C GLY A 16 14.12 -13.12 2.15
N PHE A 17 14.98 -12.39 2.86
CA PHE A 17 15.64 -12.89 4.06
C PHE A 17 14.89 -12.61 5.38
N PHE A 18 13.81 -11.81 5.33
CA PHE A 18 12.92 -11.60 6.48
C PHE A 18 11.91 -12.77 6.63
N PRO A 19 11.31 -12.95 7.82
CA PRO A 19 10.37 -14.04 8.06
C PRO A 19 9.18 -14.03 7.11
N ALA A 20 8.99 -15.14 6.40
CA ALA A 20 7.90 -15.30 5.43
C ALA A 20 6.50 -15.22 6.09
N SER A 21 6.39 -15.63 7.36
CA SER A 21 5.13 -15.59 8.14
C SER A 21 4.55 -14.18 8.27
N LEU A 22 5.40 -13.13 8.22
CA LEU A 22 4.97 -11.75 8.32
C LEU A 22 4.04 -11.34 7.15
N GLN A 23 4.19 -11.96 5.98
CA GLN A 23 3.37 -11.64 4.81
C GLN A 23 1.94 -12.18 4.95
N ALA A 24 1.80 -13.43 5.39
CA ALA A 24 0.48 -14.04 5.55
C ALA A 24 -0.37 -13.32 6.62
N SER A 25 0.23 -13.02 7.79
CA SER A 25 -0.47 -12.27 8.84
C SER A 25 -0.84 -10.86 8.39
N ALA A 26 0.09 -10.14 7.76
CA ALA A 26 -0.19 -8.78 7.29
C ALA A 26 -1.30 -8.71 6.24
N ARG A 27 -1.37 -9.68 5.32
CA ARG A 27 -2.47 -9.76 4.34
C ARG A 27 -3.83 -9.89 5.02
N GLN A 28 -3.93 -10.76 6.02
CA GLN A 28 -5.16 -10.96 6.78
C GLN A 28 -5.52 -9.70 7.59
N GLU A 29 -4.60 -9.23 8.43
CA GLU A 29 -4.80 -8.08 9.32
C GLU A 29 -5.17 -6.80 8.57
N MET A 30 -4.50 -6.53 7.45
CA MET A 30 -4.77 -5.35 6.62
C MET A 30 -6.16 -5.43 5.98
N THR A 31 -6.52 -6.59 5.43
CA THR A 31 -7.84 -6.80 4.82
C THR A 31 -8.94 -6.64 5.86
N GLU A 32 -8.83 -7.32 7.00
CA GLU A 32 -9.82 -7.23 8.07
C GLU A 32 -9.96 -5.81 8.64
N ALA A 33 -8.84 -5.09 8.81
CA ALA A 33 -8.88 -3.72 9.31
C ALA A 33 -9.61 -2.78 8.34
N LEU A 34 -9.33 -2.88 7.05
CA LEU A 34 -9.96 -2.05 6.03
C LEU A 34 -11.45 -2.40 5.85
N GLU A 35 -11.82 -3.66 5.90
CA GLU A 35 -13.22 -4.10 5.85
C GLU A 35 -14.02 -3.58 7.05
N LYS A 36 -13.45 -3.61 8.27
CA LYS A 36 -14.07 -3.00 9.47
C LYS A 36 -14.29 -1.51 9.31
N LEU A 37 -13.44 -0.82 8.55
CA LEU A 37 -13.59 0.59 8.23
C LEU A 37 -14.56 0.84 7.06
N GLY A 38 -15.12 -0.21 6.45
CA GLY A 38 -16.08 -0.14 5.37
C GLY A 38 -15.48 -0.01 3.97
N HIS A 39 -14.18 -0.28 3.81
CA HIS A 39 -13.51 -0.28 2.52
C HIS A 39 -13.49 -1.68 1.91
N LYS A 40 -13.65 -1.77 0.59
CA LYS A 40 -13.35 -2.97 -0.18
C LYS A 40 -11.87 -3.00 -0.52
N THR A 41 -11.32 -4.20 -0.67
CA THR A 41 -9.91 -4.40 -1.02
C THR A 41 -9.75 -5.30 -2.24
N LEU A 42 -8.70 -5.05 -3.01
CA LEU A 42 -8.21 -5.91 -4.07
C LEU A 42 -6.76 -6.25 -3.77
N ALA A 43 -6.37 -7.49 -3.87
CA ALA A 43 -4.99 -7.91 -3.66
C ALA A 43 -4.59 -8.94 -4.71
N LEU A 44 -3.30 -8.92 -5.08
CA LEU A 44 -2.74 -9.96 -5.93
C LEU A 44 -2.95 -11.32 -5.26
N ASP A 45 -3.29 -12.34 -6.04
CA ASP A 45 -3.48 -13.69 -5.49
C ASP A 45 -2.22 -14.16 -4.75
N ALA A 46 -2.41 -14.82 -3.61
CA ALA A 46 -1.29 -15.26 -2.77
C ALA A 46 -0.38 -16.29 -3.47
N SER A 47 -0.88 -16.98 -4.50
CA SER A 47 -0.12 -17.94 -5.29
C SER A 47 0.59 -17.31 -6.50
N ALA A 48 0.30 -16.06 -6.86
CA ALA A 48 0.88 -15.41 -8.04
C ALA A 48 2.37 -15.08 -7.89
N THR A 49 2.80 -14.82 -6.65
CA THR A 49 4.19 -14.56 -6.26
C THR A 49 4.43 -15.24 -4.90
N ARG A 50 5.65 -15.15 -4.37
CA ARG A 50 5.91 -15.66 -3.04
C ARG A 50 5.04 -14.91 -2.01
N HIS A 51 4.05 -15.60 -1.45
CA HIS A 51 3.04 -15.08 -0.51
C HIS A 51 2.14 -13.96 -1.07
N GLY A 52 2.04 -13.80 -2.40
CA GLY A 52 1.37 -12.67 -3.02
C GLY A 52 2.02 -11.32 -2.70
N ALA A 53 3.29 -11.33 -2.27
CA ALA A 53 4.11 -10.17 -2.01
C ALA A 53 5.01 -9.84 -3.21
N VAL A 54 5.66 -8.69 -3.18
CA VAL A 54 6.62 -8.26 -4.21
C VAL A 54 8.00 -8.17 -3.60
N GLU A 55 8.94 -8.99 -4.10
CA GLU A 55 10.34 -9.08 -3.67
C GLU A 55 11.32 -8.71 -4.79
N THR A 56 10.88 -8.73 -6.05
CA THR A 56 11.74 -8.57 -7.21
C THR A 56 11.10 -7.68 -8.27
N PRO A 57 11.89 -7.12 -9.22
CA PRO A 57 11.34 -6.38 -10.35
C PRO A 57 10.33 -7.18 -11.19
N ASP A 58 10.56 -8.46 -11.39
CA ASP A 58 9.65 -9.35 -12.15
C ASP A 58 8.30 -9.51 -11.45
N GLU A 59 8.30 -9.61 -10.11
CA GLU A 59 7.08 -9.62 -9.31
C GLU A 59 6.41 -8.25 -9.29
N GLY A 60 7.21 -7.17 -9.30
CA GLY A 60 6.72 -5.80 -9.52
C GLY A 60 5.96 -5.67 -10.84
N ALA A 61 6.50 -6.24 -11.93
CA ALA A 61 5.82 -6.24 -13.23
C ALA A 61 4.49 -7.04 -13.19
N LYS A 62 4.44 -8.17 -12.47
CA LYS A 62 3.18 -8.92 -12.26
C LYS A 62 2.14 -8.10 -11.49
N TYR A 63 2.57 -7.35 -10.48
CA TYR A 63 1.67 -6.49 -9.73
C TYR A 63 1.18 -5.30 -10.59
N ALA A 64 2.05 -4.69 -11.39
CA ALA A 64 1.66 -3.65 -12.34
C ALA A 64 0.60 -4.15 -13.33
N GLU A 65 0.76 -5.37 -13.83
CA GLU A 65 -0.24 -6.02 -14.70
C GLU A 65 -1.56 -6.26 -13.95
N PHE A 66 -1.51 -6.70 -12.70
CA PHE A 66 -2.70 -6.84 -11.85
C PHE A 66 -3.44 -5.49 -11.70
N LEU A 67 -2.74 -4.38 -11.45
CA LEU A 67 -3.36 -3.05 -11.38
C LEU A 67 -4.00 -2.68 -12.73
N ARG A 68 -3.31 -2.91 -13.84
CA ARG A 68 -3.80 -2.61 -15.18
C ARG A 68 -5.10 -3.37 -15.51
N GLN A 69 -5.18 -4.65 -15.16
CA GLN A 69 -6.38 -5.50 -15.35
C GLN A 69 -7.55 -5.09 -14.47
N ASN A 70 -7.29 -4.40 -13.36
CA ASN A 70 -8.29 -3.93 -12.42
C ASN A 70 -8.49 -2.40 -12.45
N ARG A 71 -7.98 -1.71 -13.47
CA ARG A 71 -8.16 -0.26 -13.64
C ARG A 71 -9.64 0.12 -13.55
N GLY A 72 -9.95 1.17 -12.80
CA GLY A 72 -11.31 1.63 -12.54
C GLY A 72 -12.07 0.86 -11.45
N LYS A 73 -11.50 -0.22 -10.87
CA LYS A 73 -12.11 -0.95 -9.75
C LYS A 73 -11.58 -0.54 -8.38
N PHE A 74 -10.53 0.27 -8.34
CA PHE A 74 -9.92 0.80 -7.12
C PHE A 74 -9.58 2.28 -7.31
N GLY A 75 -9.56 3.03 -6.22
CA GLY A 75 -9.28 4.48 -6.25
C GLY A 75 -8.00 4.88 -5.52
N GLY A 76 -7.24 3.93 -4.99
CA GLY A 76 -5.95 4.17 -4.33
C GLY A 76 -5.21 2.87 -4.05
N VAL A 77 -3.91 2.96 -3.85
CA VAL A 77 -3.05 1.83 -3.46
C VAL A 77 -2.58 2.04 -2.03
N ILE A 78 -2.67 1.01 -1.20
CA ILE A 78 -1.98 0.96 0.10
C ILE A 78 -0.76 0.06 -0.07
N LEU A 79 0.43 0.66 -0.09
CA LEU A 79 1.70 -0.04 -0.03
C LEU A 79 1.96 -0.39 1.44
N CYS A 80 1.81 -1.66 1.76
CA CYS A 80 2.03 -2.22 3.08
C CYS A 80 3.43 -2.85 3.15
N LEU A 81 4.19 -2.46 4.16
CA LEU A 81 5.50 -3.02 4.48
C LEU A 81 5.42 -3.82 5.78
N PRO A 82 5.18 -5.15 5.71
CA PRO A 82 5.25 -6.03 6.86
C PRO A 82 6.68 -6.23 7.37
N ASN A 83 7.65 -6.04 6.47
CA ASN A 83 9.08 -5.95 6.74
C ASN A 83 9.71 -4.86 5.84
N PHE A 84 11.03 -4.86 5.69
CA PHE A 84 11.77 -3.85 4.93
C PHE A 84 11.23 -3.63 3.49
N GLY A 85 10.81 -4.70 2.81
CA GLY A 85 10.37 -4.63 1.43
C GLY A 85 11.51 -4.53 0.41
N ASP A 86 11.14 -4.42 -0.87
CA ASP A 86 12.06 -4.22 -1.99
C ASP A 86 11.65 -2.98 -2.80
N GLU A 87 12.56 -2.02 -2.92
CA GLU A 87 12.32 -0.72 -3.56
C GLU A 87 12.17 -0.85 -5.06
N THR A 88 12.95 -1.75 -5.68
CA THR A 88 12.96 -1.91 -7.14
C THR A 88 11.69 -2.60 -7.62
N GLY A 89 11.21 -3.59 -6.84
CA GLY A 89 9.90 -4.19 -7.06
C GLY A 89 8.77 -3.20 -6.85
N ALA A 90 8.84 -2.36 -5.80
CA ALA A 90 7.82 -1.38 -5.48
C ALA A 90 7.71 -0.30 -6.57
N ILE A 91 8.82 0.28 -7.04
CA ILE A 91 8.77 1.29 -8.11
C ILE A 91 8.32 0.66 -9.43
N GLY A 92 8.77 -0.55 -9.75
CA GLY A 92 8.34 -1.29 -10.94
C GLY A 92 6.84 -1.58 -10.97
N ALA A 93 6.27 -1.82 -9.79
CA ALA A 93 4.83 -2.10 -9.62
C ALA A 93 3.97 -0.84 -9.71
N LEU A 94 4.43 0.31 -9.19
CA LEU A 94 3.57 1.43 -8.82
C LEU A 94 3.82 2.72 -9.61
N LYS A 95 4.90 2.83 -10.39
CA LYS A 95 5.22 4.05 -11.15
C LYS A 95 4.11 4.49 -12.11
N ASP A 96 3.31 3.57 -12.61
CA ASP A 96 2.22 3.82 -13.56
C ASP A 96 0.84 3.47 -12.96
N ALA A 97 0.70 3.57 -11.63
CA ALA A 97 -0.54 3.20 -10.94
C ALA A 97 -1.71 4.17 -11.23
N ASP A 98 -1.42 5.41 -11.57
CA ASP A 98 -2.38 6.49 -11.90
C ASP A 98 -3.43 6.76 -10.81
N VAL A 99 -3.16 6.42 -9.56
CA VAL A 99 -3.98 6.67 -8.38
C VAL A 99 -3.09 7.05 -7.19
N PRO A 100 -3.62 7.71 -6.15
CA PRO A 100 -2.85 7.99 -4.94
C PRO A 100 -2.30 6.73 -4.27
N ILE A 101 -1.13 6.84 -3.64
CA ILE A 101 -0.45 5.77 -2.93
C ILE A 101 -0.27 6.18 -1.47
N LEU A 102 -0.68 5.34 -0.53
CA LEU A 102 -0.35 5.45 0.89
C LEU A 102 0.75 4.44 1.23
N ILE A 103 1.83 4.89 1.87
CA ILE A 103 2.88 4.00 2.36
C ILE A 103 2.66 3.75 3.85
N GLN A 104 2.27 2.53 4.20
CA GLN A 104 2.12 2.02 5.56
C GLN A 104 3.27 1.07 5.89
N ALA A 105 3.76 1.09 7.12
CA ALA A 105 4.76 0.16 7.62
C ALA A 105 4.36 -0.34 9.01
N TYR A 106 4.66 -1.62 9.29
CA TYR A 106 4.45 -2.21 10.60
C TYR A 106 5.50 -1.73 11.62
N PRO A 107 5.13 -1.55 12.89
CA PRO A 107 6.11 -1.30 13.95
C PRO A 107 6.90 -2.58 14.25
N ASP A 108 8.17 -2.42 14.64
CA ASP A 108 8.94 -3.51 15.22
C ASP A 108 8.42 -3.87 16.61
N GLU A 109 8.53 -5.13 16.97
CA GLU A 109 8.20 -5.66 18.30
C GLU A 109 9.50 -5.70 19.12
N LEU A 110 9.53 -5.02 20.26
CA LEU A 110 10.76 -4.82 21.07
C LEU A 110 11.41 -6.12 21.54
N ASP A 111 10.64 -7.19 21.66
CA ASP A 111 11.09 -8.54 22.01
C ASP A 111 11.53 -9.39 20.79
N LYS A 112 11.37 -8.86 19.57
CA LYS A 112 11.69 -9.54 18.30
C LYS A 112 12.68 -8.74 17.45
N MET A 113 13.78 -8.33 18.06
CA MET A 113 14.78 -7.48 17.38
C MET A 113 15.95 -8.27 16.76
N ALA A 114 15.99 -9.60 16.94
CA ALA A 114 17.00 -10.43 16.28
C ALA A 114 16.77 -10.48 14.75
N PRO A 115 17.84 -10.61 13.93
CA PRO A 115 17.75 -10.59 12.46
C PRO A 115 16.72 -11.54 11.89
N GLU A 116 16.50 -12.70 12.54
CA GLU A 116 15.63 -13.77 12.08
C GLU A 116 14.14 -13.50 12.33
N VAL A 117 13.81 -12.50 13.16
CA VAL A 117 12.44 -12.25 13.60
C VAL A 117 11.96 -10.79 13.46
N ARG A 118 12.90 -9.84 13.29
CA ARG A 118 12.59 -8.42 13.17
C ARG A 118 11.91 -8.08 11.85
N ARG A 119 11.29 -6.92 11.79
CA ARG A 119 10.63 -6.39 10.60
C ARG A 119 11.49 -5.40 9.82
N ASP A 120 12.17 -4.48 10.49
CA ASP A 120 12.89 -3.35 9.88
C ASP A 120 12.00 -2.51 8.91
N ALA A 121 10.69 -2.53 9.10
CA ALA A 121 9.76 -1.92 8.16
C ALA A 121 9.83 -0.39 8.16
N PHE A 122 10.27 0.23 9.25
CA PHE A 122 10.52 1.66 9.31
C PHE A 122 11.66 2.07 8.36
N CYS A 123 12.77 1.34 8.39
CA CYS A 123 13.90 1.59 7.48
C CYS A 123 13.48 1.35 6.03
N GLY A 124 12.71 0.28 5.77
CA GLY A 124 12.17 0.01 4.44
C GLY A 124 11.24 1.10 3.93
N LYS A 125 10.40 1.67 4.79
CA LYS A 125 9.56 2.82 4.43
C LYS A 125 10.39 4.02 3.98
N PHE A 126 11.46 4.35 4.69
CA PHE A 126 12.37 5.42 4.28
C PHE A 126 13.00 5.15 2.92
N SER A 127 13.47 3.92 2.71
CA SER A 127 14.10 3.51 1.46
C SER A 127 13.12 3.62 0.27
N VAL A 128 11.90 3.12 0.43
CA VAL A 128 10.86 3.24 -0.61
C VAL A 128 10.49 4.69 -0.87
N MET A 129 10.34 5.53 0.16
CA MET A 129 10.04 6.96 0.02
C MET A 129 11.14 7.70 -0.74
N ASP A 130 12.42 7.39 -0.46
CA ASP A 130 13.56 7.96 -1.16
C ASP A 130 13.53 7.60 -2.66
N VAL A 131 13.39 6.31 -2.97
CA VAL A 131 13.32 5.84 -4.37
C VAL A 131 12.11 6.44 -5.09
N PHE A 132 10.94 6.49 -4.47
CA PHE A 132 9.76 7.11 -5.07
C PHE A 132 10.00 8.60 -5.37
N THR A 133 10.66 9.32 -4.46
CA THR A 133 11.04 10.73 -4.66
C THR A 133 12.01 10.88 -5.83
N GLN A 134 13.02 10.02 -5.96
CA GLN A 134 13.98 10.03 -7.07
C GLN A 134 13.30 9.80 -8.43
N TYR A 135 12.25 8.98 -8.45
CA TYR A 135 11.46 8.72 -9.66
C TYR A 135 10.33 9.73 -9.90
N GLY A 136 10.17 10.74 -9.04
CA GLY A 136 9.10 11.73 -9.13
C GLY A 136 7.70 11.18 -8.84
N LEU A 137 7.60 10.02 -8.18
CA LEU A 137 6.32 9.42 -7.82
C LEU A 137 5.77 10.04 -6.53
N THR A 138 4.57 10.58 -6.62
CA THR A 138 3.88 11.17 -5.45
C THR A 138 3.28 10.08 -4.56
N PHE A 139 3.38 10.27 -3.25
CA PHE A 139 2.83 9.35 -2.25
C PHE A 139 2.36 10.10 -1.00
N THR A 140 1.55 9.43 -0.20
CA THR A 140 1.13 9.86 1.13
C THR A 140 1.90 9.06 2.18
N ALA A 141 2.56 9.76 3.10
CA ALA A 141 3.21 9.17 4.26
C ALA A 141 2.82 9.99 5.51
N LEU A 142 2.11 9.36 6.45
CA LEU A 142 1.53 10.03 7.62
C LEU A 142 2.22 9.55 8.91
N PRO A 143 2.39 10.44 9.91
CA PRO A 143 2.79 10.04 11.25
C PRO A 143 1.62 9.33 12.00
N PRO A 144 1.91 8.37 12.89
CA PRO A 144 3.22 7.77 13.08
C PRO A 144 3.64 6.98 11.84
N HIS A 145 4.94 6.99 11.53
CA HIS A 145 5.45 6.36 10.30
C HIS A 145 5.36 4.83 10.30
N THR A 146 5.28 4.24 11.48
CA THR A 146 4.93 2.82 11.66
C THR A 146 3.65 2.73 12.49
N VAL A 147 2.71 1.93 12.04
CA VAL A 147 1.41 1.75 12.70
C VAL A 147 0.85 0.37 12.39
N HIS A 148 0.39 -0.33 13.43
CA HIS A 148 -0.26 -1.62 13.23
C HIS A 148 -1.69 -1.42 12.68
N PRO A 149 -2.21 -2.27 11.77
CA PRO A 149 -3.56 -2.11 11.21
C PRO A 149 -4.70 -2.08 12.24
N THR A 150 -4.49 -2.67 13.42
CA THR A 150 -5.49 -2.66 14.50
C THR A 150 -5.46 -1.40 15.38
N ASP A 151 -4.49 -0.51 15.18
CA ASP A 151 -4.36 0.73 15.93
C ASP A 151 -5.35 1.78 15.41
N GLU A 152 -5.97 2.56 16.31
CA GLU A 152 -6.88 3.65 15.93
C GLU A 152 -6.22 4.72 15.04
N ARG A 153 -4.90 4.92 15.20
CA ARG A 153 -4.12 5.83 14.35
C ARG A 153 -4.05 5.36 12.91
N PHE A 154 -4.06 4.05 12.66
CA PHE A 154 -4.20 3.51 11.30
C PHE A 154 -5.56 3.86 10.71
N ALA A 155 -6.64 3.72 11.48
CA ALA A 155 -7.98 4.10 11.02
C ALA A 155 -8.05 5.59 10.63
N ALA A 156 -7.40 6.47 11.41
CA ALA A 156 -7.30 7.90 11.08
C ALA A 156 -6.47 8.17 9.81
N GLN A 157 -5.38 7.42 9.59
CA GLN A 157 -4.59 7.51 8.35
C GLN A 157 -5.40 7.06 7.13
N VAL A 158 -6.18 5.98 7.26
CA VAL A 158 -7.05 5.47 6.19
C VAL A 158 -8.17 6.47 5.86
N ASP A 159 -8.81 7.06 6.87
CA ASP A 159 -9.84 8.08 6.64
C ASP A 159 -9.28 9.32 5.93
N HIS A 160 -8.08 9.77 6.31
CA HIS A 160 -7.39 10.85 5.61
C HIS A 160 -7.10 10.46 4.16
N PHE A 161 -6.57 9.26 3.93
CA PHE A 161 -6.21 8.78 2.59
C PHE A 161 -7.44 8.55 1.70
N ASP A 162 -8.54 8.05 2.25
CA ASP A 162 -9.82 7.94 1.53
C ASP A 162 -10.26 9.30 0.97
N ARG A 163 -10.14 10.36 1.78
CA ARG A 163 -10.47 11.73 1.32
C ARG A 163 -9.54 12.19 0.20
N VAL A 164 -8.23 11.93 0.30
CA VAL A 164 -7.24 12.21 -0.77
C VAL A 164 -7.65 11.51 -2.06
N CYS A 165 -7.95 10.21 -1.99
CA CYS A 165 -8.35 9.42 -3.15
C CYS A 165 -9.62 9.95 -3.81
N ARG A 166 -10.64 10.29 -3.00
CA ARG A 166 -11.90 10.82 -3.53
C ARG A 166 -11.73 12.18 -4.21
N VAL A 167 -10.90 13.06 -3.65
CA VAL A 167 -10.61 14.36 -4.28
C VAL A 167 -9.82 14.15 -5.57
N TYR A 168 -8.76 13.36 -5.53
CA TYR A 168 -7.92 13.09 -6.71
C TYR A 168 -8.75 12.50 -7.86
N ASN A 169 -9.46 11.39 -7.60
CA ASN A 169 -10.25 10.72 -8.63
C ASN A 169 -11.42 11.59 -9.14
N GLY A 170 -12.07 12.35 -8.25
CA GLY A 170 -13.15 13.25 -8.64
C GLY A 170 -12.70 14.42 -9.53
N LEU A 171 -11.43 14.82 -9.46
CA LEU A 171 -10.86 15.87 -10.33
C LEU A 171 -10.43 15.32 -11.70
N GLN A 172 -10.13 14.02 -11.83
CA GLN A 172 -9.71 13.43 -13.10
C GLN A 172 -10.77 13.54 -14.19
N ASP A 173 -12.04 13.36 -13.83
CA ASP A 173 -13.17 13.39 -14.77
C ASP A 173 -13.98 14.69 -14.69
N MET A 174 -13.42 15.73 -14.04
CA MET A 174 -14.12 17.00 -13.86
C MET A 174 -14.22 17.77 -15.17
N VAL A 175 -15.44 18.11 -15.55
CA VAL A 175 -15.73 18.99 -16.70
C VAL A 175 -16.25 20.32 -16.19
N VAL A 176 -15.59 21.42 -16.56
CA VAL A 176 -16.02 22.79 -16.22
C VAL A 176 -16.59 23.45 -17.48
N GLY A 177 -17.86 23.81 -17.44
CA GLY A 177 -18.54 24.60 -18.48
C GLY A 177 -18.54 26.09 -18.14
N ALA A 178 -18.14 26.95 -19.08
CA ALA A 178 -18.33 28.40 -18.98
C ALA A 178 -19.53 28.80 -19.84
N VAL A 179 -20.50 29.50 -19.23
CA VAL A 179 -21.65 30.09 -19.92
C VAL A 179 -21.47 31.59 -19.92
N GLY A 180 -21.34 32.19 -21.12
CA GLY A 180 -21.21 33.64 -21.35
C GLY A 180 -22.50 34.29 -21.79
#